data_cf153d34941e3b2b7dbe9d24b9641e07
#
_entry.id   cf153d34941e3b2b7dbe9d24b9641e07
#
_cell.length_a   1.000
_cell.length_b   1.000
_cell.length_c   1.000
_cell.angle_alpha   90.00
_cell.angle_beta   90.00
_cell.angle_gamma   90.00
#
_symmetry.space_group_name_H-M   'P 1'
#
loop_
_entity.id
_entity.type
_entity.pdbx_description
1 polymer ?
#
loop_
_entity_poly.entity_id
_entity_poly.type
_entity_poly.pdbx_seq_one_letter_code
_entity_poly.pdbx_strand_id
1 'polypeptide(L)'
;NRGHHKNVSTDEDPASSRLGENVYSFYVRSIRDSWLSAWSLENKRLRKEGKNPVSPANEMIRFQIIQAGLLVLILFTFGWETLGWYLGGASVGFLLLETVNYIEHYGLRRKKNGDRYERTMPVHSWNSNHPLGRLVLLELSRHSDHHFLASRKYQILRHFDESPQMPTGYPGMMMLSLVPPLWFRVMHREINKFKNKTTDLV
;
A
#
# COMPACT_ATOMS: atom_id res chain seq x y z
N ASN A 1 2.25 0.43 -8.17
CA ASN A 1 3.16 -0.68 -7.80
C ASN A 1 4.64 -0.35 -7.97
N ARG A 2 5.14 0.09 -9.16
CA ARG A 2 6.59 0.30 -9.37
C ARG A 2 7.23 1.26 -8.37
N GLY A 3 6.58 2.37 -8.04
CA GLY A 3 7.07 3.35 -7.06
C GLY A 3 7.07 2.78 -5.65
N HIS A 4 5.98 2.17 -5.23
CA HIS A 4 5.81 1.57 -3.91
C HIS A 4 6.84 0.47 -3.64
N HIS A 5 6.95 -0.56 -4.48
CA HIS A 5 7.93 -1.64 -4.28
C HIS A 5 9.38 -1.15 -4.20
N LYS A 6 9.71 -0.07 -4.91
CA LYS A 6 11.04 0.54 -4.82
C LYS A 6 11.25 1.28 -3.50
N ASN A 7 10.24 2.01 -3.06
CA ASN A 7 10.35 3.00 -1.99
C ASN A 7 9.63 2.56 -0.70
N VAL A 8 9.13 1.33 -0.63
CA VAL A 8 8.40 0.81 0.53
C VAL A 8 9.14 1.11 1.84
N SER A 9 8.39 1.51 2.86
CA SER A 9 8.91 1.89 4.19
C SER A 9 9.98 2.99 4.17
N THR A 10 9.87 3.93 3.22
CA THR A 10 10.62 5.19 3.19
C THR A 10 9.68 6.38 3.23
N ASP A 11 10.21 7.57 3.47
CA ASP A 11 9.41 8.81 3.45
C ASP A 11 8.98 9.21 2.02
N GLU A 12 9.64 8.64 1.01
CA GLU A 12 9.35 8.87 -0.42
C GLU A 12 8.18 8.01 -0.93
N ASP A 13 7.75 7.02 -0.14
CA ASP A 13 6.62 6.16 -0.50
C ASP A 13 5.30 6.69 0.04
N PRO A 14 4.38 7.14 -0.81
CA PRO A 14 3.08 7.62 -0.36
C PRO A 14 2.22 6.54 0.31
N ALA A 15 2.39 5.28 -0.09
CA ALA A 15 1.61 4.16 0.43
C ALA A 15 2.16 3.57 1.76
N SER A 16 3.29 4.07 2.25
CA SER A 16 3.80 3.71 3.59
C SER A 16 3.28 4.66 4.65
N SER A 17 2.46 4.14 5.57
CA SER A 17 1.87 4.90 6.66
C SER A 17 2.90 5.28 7.72
N ARG A 18 2.73 6.46 8.34
CA ARG A 18 3.69 7.04 9.28
C ARG A 18 3.30 6.70 10.72
N LEU A 19 4.29 6.60 11.59
CA LEU A 19 4.04 6.44 13.03
C LEU A 19 3.23 7.64 13.55
N GLY A 20 2.10 7.38 14.22
CA GLY A 20 1.20 8.42 14.73
C GLY A 20 0.23 9.01 13.70
N GLU A 21 0.32 8.61 12.43
CA GLU A 21 -0.65 8.98 11.40
C GLU A 21 -1.91 8.14 11.54
N ASN A 22 -3.10 8.76 11.60
CA ASN A 22 -4.35 8.02 11.57
C ASN A 22 -4.74 7.63 10.13
N VAL A 23 -5.59 6.61 10.00
CA VAL A 23 -6.00 6.06 8.70
C VAL A 23 -6.67 7.09 7.78
N TYR A 24 -7.43 8.02 8.33
CA TYR A 24 -8.15 9.03 7.56
C TYR A 24 -7.19 10.08 6.95
N SER A 25 -6.21 10.53 7.74
CA SER A 25 -5.15 11.42 7.24
C SER A 25 -4.27 10.71 6.22
N PHE A 26 -4.01 9.41 6.45
CA PHE A 26 -3.30 8.57 5.50
C PHE A 26 -4.02 8.47 4.16
N TYR A 27 -5.35 8.24 4.14
CA TYR A 27 -6.12 8.19 2.90
C TYR A 27 -5.89 9.44 2.05
N VAL A 28 -6.08 10.62 2.65
CA VAL A 28 -5.92 11.90 1.92
C VAL A 28 -4.50 12.04 1.36
N ARG A 29 -3.50 11.77 2.18
CA ARG A 29 -2.09 11.88 1.79
C ARG A 29 -1.71 10.84 0.74
N SER A 30 -2.02 9.57 0.99
CA SER A 30 -1.65 8.46 0.11
C SER A 30 -2.27 8.63 -1.27
N ILE A 31 -3.55 8.95 -1.35
CA ILE A 31 -4.26 9.14 -2.62
C ILE A 31 -3.62 10.27 -3.43
N ARG A 32 -3.46 11.45 -2.81
CA ARG A 32 -2.89 12.62 -3.49
C ARG A 32 -1.46 12.36 -3.94
N ASP A 33 -0.62 11.89 -3.04
CA ASP A 33 0.82 11.78 -3.28
C ASP A 33 1.13 10.59 -4.22
N SER A 34 0.35 9.50 -4.17
CA SER A 34 0.46 8.40 -5.14
C SER A 34 0.07 8.84 -6.55
N TRP A 35 -0.99 9.64 -6.67
CA TRP A 35 -1.39 10.23 -7.94
C TRP A 35 -0.27 11.11 -8.53
N LEU A 36 0.25 12.05 -7.76
CA LEU A 36 1.33 12.94 -8.20
C LEU A 36 2.61 12.16 -8.54
N SER A 37 2.95 11.15 -7.73
CA SER A 37 4.08 10.27 -7.95
C SER A 37 3.94 9.49 -9.25
N ALA A 38 2.77 8.93 -9.54
CA ALA A 38 2.51 8.18 -10.76
C ALA A 38 2.71 9.06 -12.01
N TRP A 39 2.16 10.28 -12.02
CA TRP A 39 2.39 11.25 -13.10
C TRP A 39 3.86 11.62 -13.26
N SER A 40 4.56 11.85 -12.15
CA SER A 40 5.99 12.19 -12.18
C SER A 40 6.83 11.05 -12.77
N LEU A 41 6.57 9.80 -12.33
CA LEU A 41 7.28 8.62 -12.83
C LEU A 41 7.06 8.42 -14.33
N GLU A 42 5.82 8.56 -14.79
CA GLU A 42 5.48 8.39 -16.20
C GLU A 42 6.09 9.50 -17.07
N ASN A 43 6.02 10.75 -16.62
CA ASN A 43 6.65 11.87 -17.31
C ASN A 43 8.17 11.71 -17.40
N LYS A 44 8.83 11.23 -16.33
CA LYS A 44 10.27 10.94 -16.35
C LYS A 44 10.59 9.80 -17.32
N ARG A 45 9.76 8.76 -17.42
CA ARG A 45 9.91 7.67 -18.37
C ARG A 45 9.89 8.20 -19.80
N LEU A 46 8.84 8.96 -20.17
CA LEU A 46 8.67 9.49 -21.51
C LEU A 46 9.79 10.43 -21.94
N ARG A 47 10.22 11.31 -21.01
CA ARG A 47 11.37 12.21 -21.28
C ARG A 47 12.67 11.44 -21.55
N LYS A 48 12.92 10.35 -20.84
CA LYS A 48 14.09 9.47 -21.09
C LYS A 48 14.01 8.77 -22.45
N GLU A 49 12.79 8.48 -22.94
CA GLU A 49 12.54 7.90 -24.25
C GLU A 49 12.49 8.96 -25.38
N GLY A 50 12.74 10.24 -25.08
CA GLY A 50 12.63 11.34 -26.05
C GLY A 50 11.20 11.63 -26.51
N LYS A 51 10.19 11.17 -25.75
CA LYS A 51 8.77 11.33 -26.08
C LYS A 51 8.14 12.50 -25.33
N ASN A 52 7.13 13.10 -25.96
CA ASN A 52 6.36 14.17 -25.31
C ASN A 52 5.50 13.58 -24.18
N PRO A 53 5.57 14.10 -22.93
CA PRO A 53 4.69 13.70 -21.84
C PRO A 53 3.19 13.93 -22.12
N VAL A 54 2.85 14.91 -22.95
CA VAL A 54 1.46 15.17 -23.37
C VAL A 54 1.25 14.48 -24.73
N SER A 55 1.13 13.17 -24.72
CA SER A 55 0.91 12.36 -25.91
C SER A 55 0.17 11.07 -25.61
N PRO A 56 -0.40 10.37 -26.59
CA PRO A 56 -1.03 9.06 -26.40
C PRO A 56 -0.07 7.97 -25.90
N ALA A 57 1.24 8.22 -25.92
CA ALA A 57 2.24 7.32 -25.32
C ALA A 57 2.23 7.38 -23.78
N ASN A 58 1.60 8.40 -23.18
CA ASN A 58 1.46 8.54 -21.73
C ASN A 58 0.40 7.58 -21.19
N GLU A 59 0.83 6.61 -20.40
CA GLU A 59 -0.07 5.61 -19.79
C GLU A 59 -1.10 6.24 -18.86
N MET A 60 -0.73 7.30 -18.12
CA MET A 60 -1.66 7.99 -17.22
C MET A 60 -2.80 8.65 -18.02
N ILE A 61 -2.49 9.31 -19.13
CA ILE A 61 -3.52 9.89 -20.02
C ILE A 61 -4.44 8.79 -20.55
N ARG A 62 -3.86 7.69 -21.04
CA ARG A 62 -4.65 6.56 -21.58
C ARG A 62 -5.58 5.97 -20.53
N PHE A 63 -5.10 5.74 -19.31
CA PHE A 63 -5.93 5.22 -18.23
C PHE A 63 -7.06 6.17 -17.86
N GLN A 64 -6.81 7.49 -17.83
CA GLN A 64 -7.86 8.47 -17.57
C GLN A 64 -8.95 8.45 -18.66
N ILE A 65 -8.55 8.36 -19.92
CA ILE A 65 -9.50 8.27 -21.05
C ILE A 65 -10.34 6.99 -20.97
N ILE A 66 -9.70 5.84 -20.66
CA ILE A 66 -10.40 4.56 -20.51
C ILE A 66 -11.40 4.63 -19.34
N GLN A 67 -10.99 5.17 -18.20
CA GLN A 67 -11.86 5.30 -17.03
C GLN A 67 -13.03 6.25 -17.32
N ALA A 68 -12.77 7.39 -17.91
CA ALA A 68 -13.83 8.33 -18.32
C ALA A 68 -14.81 7.68 -19.31
N GLY A 69 -14.27 6.96 -20.31
CA GLY A 69 -15.09 6.22 -21.29
C GLY A 69 -15.97 5.16 -20.62
N LEU A 70 -15.44 4.43 -19.64
CA LEU A 70 -16.21 3.45 -18.85
C LEU A 70 -17.35 4.11 -18.07
N LEU A 71 -17.09 5.24 -17.40
CA LEU A 71 -18.12 5.97 -16.65
C LEU A 71 -19.21 6.49 -17.58
N VAL A 72 -18.83 7.03 -18.73
CA VAL A 72 -19.76 7.48 -19.79
C VAL A 72 -20.59 6.30 -20.29
N LEU A 73 -19.96 5.16 -20.56
CA LEU A 73 -20.65 3.95 -21.02
C LEU A 73 -21.71 3.49 -19.98
N ILE A 74 -21.32 3.40 -18.71
CA ILE A 74 -22.25 3.01 -17.63
C ILE A 74 -23.40 3.98 -17.55
N LEU A 75 -23.14 5.30 -17.58
CA LEU A 75 -24.16 6.32 -17.52
C LEU A 75 -25.18 6.20 -18.64
N PHE A 76 -24.73 6.08 -19.89
CA PHE A 76 -25.63 6.06 -21.05
C PHE A 76 -26.33 4.71 -21.25
N THR A 77 -25.74 3.61 -20.78
CA THR A 77 -26.33 2.27 -20.90
C THR A 77 -27.27 1.93 -19.76
N PHE A 78 -26.90 2.30 -18.53
CA PHE A 78 -27.57 1.86 -17.30
C PHE A 78 -28.14 2.99 -16.44
N GLY A 79 -27.86 4.24 -16.79
CA GLY A 79 -28.38 5.42 -16.10
C GLY A 79 -27.63 5.83 -14.85
N TRP A 80 -28.09 6.95 -14.22
CA TRP A 80 -27.44 7.60 -13.08
C TRP A 80 -27.41 6.73 -11.82
N GLU A 81 -28.44 5.94 -11.59
CA GLU A 81 -28.52 5.10 -10.39
C GLU A 81 -27.41 4.05 -10.40
N THR A 82 -27.25 3.35 -11.53
CA THR A 82 -26.19 2.35 -11.69
C THR A 82 -24.79 2.97 -11.61
N LEU A 83 -24.60 4.14 -12.21
CA LEU A 83 -23.35 4.88 -12.08
C LEU A 83 -23.05 5.22 -10.61
N GLY A 84 -24.06 5.66 -9.85
CA GLY A 84 -23.95 5.95 -8.42
C GLY A 84 -23.49 4.71 -7.62
N TRP A 85 -24.13 3.58 -7.83
CA TRP A 85 -23.74 2.31 -7.19
C TRP A 85 -22.33 1.85 -7.59
N TYR A 86 -21.98 2.01 -8.86
CA TYR A 86 -20.63 1.70 -9.35
C TYR A 86 -19.56 2.55 -8.66
N LEU A 87 -19.76 3.88 -8.61
CA LEU A 87 -18.84 4.80 -7.94
C LEU A 87 -18.74 4.53 -6.44
N GLY A 88 -19.87 4.23 -5.78
CA GLY A 88 -19.90 3.84 -4.37
C GLY A 88 -19.09 2.59 -4.12
N GLY A 89 -19.32 1.52 -4.89
CA GLY A 89 -18.58 0.26 -4.78
C GLY A 89 -17.10 0.43 -5.08
N ALA A 90 -16.74 1.18 -6.12
CA ALA A 90 -15.36 1.49 -6.47
C ALA A 90 -14.64 2.25 -5.36
N SER A 91 -15.33 3.23 -4.74
CA SER A 91 -14.78 3.99 -3.61
C SER A 91 -14.51 3.09 -2.39
N VAL A 92 -15.45 2.21 -2.05
CA VAL A 92 -15.26 1.24 -0.95
C VAL A 92 -14.09 0.32 -1.26
N GLY A 93 -14.02 -0.27 -2.45
CA GLY A 93 -12.92 -1.16 -2.84
C GLY A 93 -11.56 -0.45 -2.79
N PHE A 94 -11.51 0.80 -3.22
CA PHE A 94 -10.30 1.61 -3.16
C PHE A 94 -9.88 1.93 -1.72
N LEU A 95 -10.80 2.34 -0.85
CA LEU A 95 -10.51 2.60 0.56
C LEU A 95 -10.11 1.34 1.32
N LEU A 96 -10.66 0.18 0.97
CA LEU A 96 -10.22 -1.10 1.52
C LEU A 96 -8.76 -1.39 1.16
N LEU A 97 -8.36 -1.17 -0.10
CA LEU A 97 -6.97 -1.31 -0.54
C LEU A 97 -6.04 -0.35 0.22
N GLU A 98 -6.44 0.91 0.36
CA GLU A 98 -5.64 1.88 1.13
C GLU A 98 -5.56 1.51 2.62
N THR A 99 -6.62 0.93 3.20
CA THR A 99 -6.58 0.41 4.57
C THR A 99 -5.57 -0.74 4.71
N VAL A 100 -5.49 -1.61 3.72
CA VAL A 100 -4.48 -2.68 3.66
C VAL A 100 -3.08 -2.08 3.63
N ASN A 101 -2.79 -1.14 2.72
CA ASN A 101 -1.52 -0.42 2.66
C ASN A 101 -1.16 0.26 4.01
N TYR A 102 -2.17 0.85 4.68
CA TYR A 102 -1.98 1.50 5.97
C TYR A 102 -1.51 0.51 7.05
N ILE A 103 -2.18 -0.63 7.20
CA ILE A 103 -1.85 -1.60 8.25
C ILE A 103 -0.54 -2.34 7.99
N GLU A 104 -0.18 -2.56 6.72
CA GLU A 104 1.02 -3.31 6.31
C GLU A 104 2.32 -2.56 6.57
N HIS A 105 2.29 -1.23 6.60
CA HIS A 105 3.51 -0.41 6.69
C HIS A 105 3.56 0.52 7.90
N TYR A 106 2.57 0.44 8.80
CA TYR A 106 2.44 1.38 9.91
C TYR A 106 3.68 1.47 10.78
N GLY A 107 4.30 2.65 10.79
CA GLY A 107 5.40 2.99 11.68
C GLY A 107 6.75 2.31 11.41
N LEU A 108 6.85 1.49 10.36
CA LEU A 108 8.10 0.84 9.96
C LEU A 108 8.86 1.73 8.97
N ARG A 109 10.19 1.78 9.13
CA ARG A 109 11.05 2.61 8.28
C ARG A 109 12.37 1.93 7.99
N ARG A 110 12.81 2.04 6.74
CA ARG A 110 14.17 1.67 6.30
C ARG A 110 15.15 2.75 6.72
N LYS A 111 16.32 2.34 7.16
CA LYS A 111 17.41 3.26 7.50
C LYS A 111 17.97 3.90 6.23
N LYS A 112 18.27 5.19 6.33
CA LYS A 112 18.94 5.94 5.25
C LYS A 112 20.43 6.01 5.54
N ASN A 113 21.25 5.50 4.62
CA ASN A 113 22.70 5.53 4.68
C ASN A 113 23.21 6.49 3.57
N GLY A 114 23.54 7.72 3.94
CA GLY A 114 23.83 8.78 2.98
C GLY A 114 22.60 9.07 2.09
N ASP A 115 22.77 8.97 0.77
CA ASP A 115 21.71 9.26 -0.20
C ASP A 115 20.85 8.02 -0.56
N ARG A 116 21.13 6.86 0.03
CA ARG A 116 20.45 5.62 -0.29
C ARG A 116 19.78 4.99 0.93
N TYR A 117 18.61 4.42 0.72
CA TYR A 117 17.98 3.57 1.73
C TYR A 117 18.57 2.16 1.68
N GLU A 118 18.64 1.51 2.82
CA GLU A 118 18.97 0.10 2.91
C GLU A 118 18.00 -0.75 2.05
N ARG A 119 18.43 -1.97 1.69
CA ARG A 119 17.57 -2.90 0.96
C ARG A 119 16.31 -3.22 1.77
N THR A 120 15.19 -3.41 1.09
CA THR A 120 13.96 -3.91 1.71
C THR A 120 14.20 -5.31 2.28
N MET A 121 13.94 -5.46 3.58
CA MET A 121 14.07 -6.70 4.34
C MET A 121 12.70 -7.08 4.92
N PRO A 122 12.49 -8.34 5.34
CA PRO A 122 11.23 -8.78 5.93
C PRO A 122 10.77 -7.94 7.14
N VAL A 123 11.69 -7.31 7.84
CA VAL A 123 11.45 -6.44 9.01
C VAL A 123 10.77 -5.10 8.67
N HIS A 124 10.65 -4.75 7.41
CA HIS A 124 10.11 -3.46 6.95
C HIS A 124 8.61 -3.51 6.58
N SER A 125 7.97 -4.65 6.79
CA SER A 125 6.52 -4.80 6.57
C SER A 125 5.90 -5.68 7.64
N TRP A 126 4.70 -5.31 8.10
CA TRP A 126 3.90 -6.14 8.99
C TRP A 126 3.45 -7.41 8.28
N ASN A 127 3.57 -8.53 8.96
CA ASN A 127 3.24 -9.84 8.43
C ASN A 127 2.07 -10.46 9.21
N SER A 128 1.28 -11.28 8.56
CA SER A 128 0.23 -12.07 9.20
C SER A 128 0.19 -13.47 8.65
N ASN A 129 0.29 -14.46 9.55
CA ASN A 129 0.23 -15.88 9.18
C ASN A 129 -1.13 -16.52 9.56
N HIS A 130 -2.15 -15.71 9.85
CA HIS A 130 -3.48 -16.19 10.19
C HIS A 130 -4.13 -16.92 9.00
N PRO A 131 -4.64 -18.16 9.19
CA PRO A 131 -5.13 -18.99 8.09
C PRO A 131 -6.21 -18.34 7.24
N LEU A 132 -7.17 -17.65 7.87
CA LEU A 132 -8.26 -16.97 7.15
C LEU A 132 -7.74 -15.84 6.26
N GLY A 133 -6.82 -15.02 6.78
CA GLY A 133 -6.19 -13.94 5.99
C GLY A 133 -5.41 -14.49 4.80
N ARG A 134 -4.66 -15.56 5.02
CA ARG A 134 -3.91 -16.25 3.95
C ARG A 134 -4.83 -16.77 2.85
N LEU A 135 -5.94 -17.42 3.23
CA LEU A 135 -6.90 -17.97 2.28
C LEU A 135 -7.60 -16.87 1.47
N VAL A 136 -8.15 -15.85 2.14
CA VAL A 136 -8.94 -14.79 1.51
C VAL A 136 -8.06 -13.85 0.66
N LEU A 137 -6.83 -13.57 1.10
CA LEU A 137 -5.89 -12.69 0.40
C LEU A 137 -4.86 -13.45 -0.44
N LEU A 138 -5.12 -14.74 -0.74
CA LEU A 138 -4.25 -15.55 -1.61
C LEU A 138 -2.77 -15.48 -1.16
N GLU A 139 -2.49 -15.77 0.12
CA GLU A 139 -1.17 -15.69 0.77
C GLU A 139 -0.56 -14.27 0.85
N LEU A 140 -1.18 -13.23 0.32
CA LEU A 140 -0.64 -11.86 0.32
C LEU A 140 -0.49 -11.28 1.73
N SER A 141 -1.15 -11.87 2.74
CA SER A 141 -0.93 -11.53 4.15
C SER A 141 0.48 -11.88 4.65
N ARG A 142 1.25 -12.69 3.90
CA ARG A 142 2.70 -12.87 4.04
C ARG A 142 3.47 -11.74 3.36
N HIS A 143 3.10 -10.53 3.71
CA HIS A 143 3.46 -9.30 3.01
C HIS A 143 4.95 -8.98 3.09
N SER A 144 5.60 -9.40 4.16
CA SER A 144 7.05 -9.24 4.33
C SER A 144 7.87 -9.96 3.25
N ASP A 145 7.47 -11.18 2.82
CA ASP A 145 8.15 -11.89 1.73
C ASP A 145 7.79 -11.30 0.36
N HIS A 146 6.56 -10.80 0.21
CA HIS A 146 6.14 -10.11 -1.00
C HIS A 146 7.03 -8.89 -1.30
N HIS A 147 7.38 -8.09 -0.29
CA HIS A 147 8.28 -6.95 -0.46
C HIS A 147 9.76 -7.34 -0.49
N PHE A 148 10.16 -8.38 0.23
CA PHE A 148 11.54 -8.87 0.21
C PHE A 148 11.96 -9.38 -1.17
N LEU A 149 11.04 -10.09 -1.87
CA LEU A 149 11.26 -10.56 -3.24
C LEU A 149 9.98 -10.42 -4.08
N ALA A 150 9.75 -9.23 -4.61
CA ALA A 150 8.53 -8.86 -5.35
C ALA A 150 8.24 -9.73 -6.60
N SER A 151 9.22 -10.46 -7.13
CA SER A 151 9.04 -11.41 -8.23
C SER A 151 8.51 -12.78 -7.79
N ARG A 152 8.43 -13.03 -6.47
CA ARG A 152 7.90 -14.29 -5.95
C ARG A 152 6.40 -14.38 -6.17
N LYS A 153 5.96 -15.52 -6.68
CA LYS A 153 4.53 -15.78 -6.87
C LYS A 153 3.84 -15.91 -5.52
N TYR A 154 2.60 -15.42 -5.42
CA TYR A 154 1.84 -15.40 -4.16
C TYR A 154 1.67 -16.78 -3.52
N GLN A 155 1.52 -17.85 -4.33
CA GLN A 155 1.32 -19.22 -3.84
C GLN A 155 2.48 -19.77 -3.01
N ILE A 156 3.68 -19.20 -3.16
CA ILE A 156 4.91 -19.68 -2.51
C ILE A 156 5.53 -18.63 -1.59
N LEU A 157 4.74 -17.65 -1.14
CA LEU A 157 5.19 -16.67 -0.16
C LEU A 157 5.49 -17.35 1.18
N ARG A 158 6.62 -16.98 1.77
CA ARG A 158 7.13 -17.57 3.00
C ARG A 158 6.73 -16.74 4.21
N HIS A 159 6.67 -17.39 5.34
CA HIS A 159 6.60 -16.73 6.63
C HIS A 159 8.02 -16.45 7.16
N PHE A 160 8.21 -15.29 7.76
CA PHE A 160 9.44 -14.90 8.44
C PHE A 160 9.15 -14.55 9.89
N ASP A 161 9.77 -15.29 10.82
CA ASP A 161 9.61 -15.06 12.27
C ASP A 161 10.28 -13.77 12.74
N GLU A 162 11.26 -13.27 11.98
CA GLU A 162 11.91 -11.99 12.22
C GLU A 162 11.07 -10.78 11.79
N SER A 163 10.04 -10.98 10.97
CA SER A 163 9.12 -9.90 10.60
C SER A 163 8.24 -9.49 11.76
N PRO A 164 7.86 -8.21 11.87
CA PRO A 164 6.85 -7.79 12.84
C PRO A 164 5.51 -8.47 12.50
N GLN A 165 4.90 -9.10 13.49
CA GLN A 165 3.65 -9.85 13.31
C GLN A 165 2.46 -9.01 13.75
N MET A 166 1.40 -8.98 12.93
CA MET A 166 0.14 -8.34 13.30
C MET A 166 -0.52 -9.09 14.47
N PRO A 167 -1.05 -8.38 15.48
CA PRO A 167 -1.71 -8.99 16.64
C PRO A 167 -2.91 -9.86 16.28
N THR A 168 -3.60 -9.52 15.18
CA THR A 168 -4.73 -10.29 14.64
C THR A 168 -4.58 -10.43 13.13
N GLY A 169 -5.50 -11.17 12.49
CA GLY A 169 -5.58 -11.24 11.02
C GLY A 169 -6.00 -9.89 10.39
N TYR A 170 -5.82 -9.77 9.10
CA TYR A 170 -6.11 -8.56 8.33
C TYR A 170 -7.50 -7.94 8.60
N PRO A 171 -8.61 -8.70 8.59
CA PRO A 171 -9.92 -8.10 8.86
C PRO A 171 -9.99 -7.40 10.22
N GLY A 172 -9.43 -8.02 11.26
CA GLY A 172 -9.39 -7.42 12.60
C GLY A 172 -8.52 -6.17 12.65
N MET A 173 -7.36 -6.18 11.98
CA MET A 173 -6.48 -5.01 11.91
C MET A 173 -7.09 -3.87 11.09
N MET A 174 -7.78 -4.18 10.00
CA MET A 174 -8.51 -3.18 9.20
C MET A 174 -9.60 -2.50 10.04
N MET A 175 -10.43 -3.28 10.74
CA MET A 175 -11.46 -2.72 11.62
C MET A 175 -10.86 -1.90 12.76
N LEU A 176 -9.78 -2.36 13.37
CA LEU A 176 -9.07 -1.66 14.43
C LEU A 176 -8.51 -0.31 13.94
N SER A 177 -8.01 -0.25 12.72
CA SER A 177 -7.43 0.97 12.15
C SER A 177 -8.44 2.10 11.97
N LEU A 178 -9.73 1.77 11.81
CA LEU A 178 -10.82 2.75 11.72
C LEU A 178 -11.12 3.45 13.05
N VAL A 179 -10.55 2.97 14.17
CA VAL A 179 -10.68 3.57 15.50
C VAL A 179 -9.29 4.03 15.99
N PRO A 180 -8.81 5.23 15.56
CA PRO A 180 -7.42 5.65 15.77
C PRO A 180 -6.92 5.57 17.23
N PRO A 181 -7.68 5.92 18.28
CA PRO A 181 -7.18 5.81 19.65
C PRO A 181 -6.86 4.36 20.07
N LEU A 182 -7.67 3.40 19.63
CA LEU A 182 -7.40 1.98 19.88
C LEU A 182 -6.25 1.47 19.04
N TRP A 183 -6.20 1.87 17.76
CA TRP A 183 -5.11 1.56 16.84
C TRP A 183 -3.77 1.96 17.42
N PHE A 184 -3.63 3.21 17.83
CA PHE A 184 -2.38 3.71 18.39
C PHE A 184 -1.96 2.97 19.65
N ARG A 185 -2.92 2.71 20.57
CA ARG A 185 -2.63 1.95 21.80
C ARG A 185 -2.08 0.55 21.50
N VAL A 186 -2.67 -0.16 20.54
CA VAL A 186 -2.25 -1.51 20.16
C VAL A 186 -0.94 -1.46 19.40
N MET A 187 -0.88 -0.70 18.32
CA MET A 187 0.25 -0.74 17.40
C MET A 187 1.53 -0.11 17.96
N HIS A 188 1.44 0.94 18.78
CA HIS A 188 2.63 1.47 19.44
C HIS A 188 3.23 0.47 20.41
N ARG A 189 2.40 -0.31 21.12
CA ARG A 189 2.88 -1.40 21.96
C ARG A 189 3.59 -2.48 21.13
N GLU A 190 3.03 -2.89 20.01
CA GLU A 190 3.65 -3.92 19.16
C GLU A 190 4.93 -3.44 18.50
N ILE A 191 4.98 -2.17 18.05
CA ILE A 191 6.21 -1.55 17.53
C ILE A 191 7.31 -1.54 18.61
N ASN A 192 6.98 -1.17 19.84
CA ASN A 192 7.94 -1.15 20.94
C ASN A 192 8.46 -2.55 21.27
N LYS A 193 7.58 -3.56 21.31
CA LYS A 193 8.00 -4.96 21.49
C LYS A 193 8.95 -5.41 20.39
N PHE A 194 8.62 -5.07 19.14
CA PHE A 194 9.44 -5.43 17.99
C PHE A 194 10.82 -4.77 18.03
N LYS A 195 10.89 -3.47 18.36
CA LYS A 195 12.15 -2.74 18.52
C LYS A 195 13.03 -3.33 19.62
N ASN A 196 12.48 -3.63 20.79
CA ASN A 196 13.22 -4.24 21.89
C ASN A 196 13.79 -5.60 21.48
N LYS A 197 12.97 -6.47 20.86
CA LYS A 197 13.42 -7.77 20.35
C LYS A 197 14.57 -7.64 19.34
N THR A 198 14.58 -6.60 18.53
CA THR A 198 15.62 -6.38 17.51
C THR A 198 16.90 -5.81 18.14
N THR A 199 16.80 -5.05 19.22
CA THR A 199 17.96 -4.51 19.95
C THR A 199 18.67 -5.58 20.75
N ASP A 200 17.96 -6.57 21.28
CA ASP A 200 18.52 -7.69 22.03
C ASP A 200 19.26 -8.73 21.14
N LEU A 201 19.16 -8.60 19.81
CA LEU A 201 19.81 -9.49 18.84
C LEU A 201 21.09 -8.91 18.23
N VAL A 202 21.47 -7.69 18.62
CA VAL A 202 22.71 -6.98 18.20
C VAL A 202 23.63 -6.80 19.39
#